data_c58b21fbddca1d09e7b80fdb93d067ff
#
_entry.id   c58b21fbddca1d09e7b80fdb93d067ff
#
_cell.length_a   1.000
_cell.length_b   1.000
_cell.length_c   1.000
_cell.angle_alpha   90.00
_cell.angle_beta   90.00
_cell.angle_gamma   90.00
#
_symmetry.space_group_name_H-M   'P 1'
#
loop_
_entity.id
_entity.type
_entity.pdbx_description
1 polymer ?
#
loop_
_entity_poly.entity_id
_entity_poly.type
_entity_poly.pdbx_seq_one_letter_code
_entity_poly.pdbx_strand_id
1 'polypeptide(L)'
;VGELAKLNLDLSKVRFMFGDERFVDLDHEDRNEHQGISLFPELATRSLLRYPASDTELLAGQALMNRAMTISYGGAEDTAEVFDLVILGVGPDGHVASLFPGHQSNGEWITAEWDSPKPPSERLSLSYRALNRANQVWFLASGAPKAAVVGSALDDPNCELPLAKVKGLQSTSWYLDKELSDAL
;
A
#
# COMPACT_ATOMS: atom_id res chain seq x y z
N VAL A 1 3.20 -0.79 11.91
CA VAL A 1 2.10 -0.14 12.67
C VAL A 1 2.39 -0.17 14.17
N GLY A 2 2.67 -1.33 14.77
CA GLY A 2 2.88 -1.45 16.23
C GLY A 2 3.99 -0.57 16.80
N GLU A 3 5.05 -0.29 16.04
CA GLU A 3 6.11 0.61 16.50
C GLU A 3 5.66 2.09 16.54
N LEU A 4 4.73 2.49 15.65
CA LEU A 4 4.16 3.85 15.71
C LEU A 4 3.39 4.10 17.01
N ALA A 5 2.72 3.08 17.55
CA ALA A 5 2.01 3.18 18.82
C ALA A 5 2.91 3.49 20.02
N LYS A 6 4.21 3.14 19.93
CA LYS A 6 5.20 3.41 20.98
C LYS A 6 5.75 4.83 20.93
N LEU A 7 5.54 5.54 19.82
CA LEU A 7 5.98 6.90 19.64
C LEU A 7 4.87 7.82 20.18
N ASN A 8 5.21 8.72 21.07
CA ASN A 8 4.27 9.71 21.61
C ASN A 8 4.06 10.85 20.59
N LEU A 9 3.41 10.52 19.46
CA LEU A 9 3.15 11.46 18.37
C LEU A 9 1.74 12.04 18.50
N ASP A 10 1.61 13.34 18.23
CA ASP A 10 0.29 13.93 18.01
C ASP A 10 -0.24 13.56 16.63
N LEU A 11 -1.08 12.52 16.59
CA LEU A 11 -1.71 12.04 15.37
C LEU A 11 -3.13 12.61 15.17
N SER A 12 -3.53 13.63 15.91
CA SER A 12 -4.89 14.18 15.88
C SER A 12 -5.30 14.73 14.50
N LYS A 13 -4.31 15.15 13.70
CA LYS A 13 -4.51 15.69 12.34
C LYS A 13 -4.14 14.70 11.24
N VAL A 14 -3.74 13.48 11.60
CA VAL A 14 -3.33 12.47 10.63
C VAL A 14 -4.53 11.67 10.17
N ARG A 15 -4.69 11.55 8.86
CA ARG A 15 -5.61 10.62 8.22
C ARG A 15 -4.84 9.38 7.77
N PHE A 16 -5.40 8.23 8.00
CA PHE A 16 -4.79 6.95 7.68
C PHE A 16 -5.55 6.24 6.56
N MET A 17 -4.82 5.48 5.78
CA MET A 17 -5.36 4.52 4.83
C MET A 17 -4.35 3.37 4.71
N PHE A 18 -4.84 2.14 4.62
CA PHE A 18 -3.98 1.01 4.27
C PHE A 18 -3.67 1.03 2.77
N GLY A 19 -2.47 0.61 2.38
CA GLY A 19 -2.05 0.55 0.98
C GLY A 19 -2.86 -0.45 0.16
N ASP A 20 -3.30 -1.52 0.82
CA ASP A 20 -4.21 -2.52 0.28
C ASP A 20 -5.06 -3.12 1.40
N GLU A 21 -6.09 -3.83 1.04
CA GLU A 21 -6.90 -4.58 1.99
C GLU A 21 -7.37 -5.90 1.39
N ARG A 22 -7.43 -6.92 2.24
CA ARG A 22 -8.03 -8.21 1.89
C ARG A 22 -9.52 -8.06 1.83
N PHE A 23 -10.11 -8.50 0.72
CA PHE A 23 -11.54 -8.39 0.49
C PHE A 23 -12.27 -9.57 1.14
N VAL A 24 -12.39 -9.50 2.44
CA VAL A 24 -13.03 -10.47 3.33
C VAL A 24 -13.96 -9.73 4.30
N ASP A 25 -14.67 -10.45 5.17
CA ASP A 25 -15.59 -9.86 6.15
C ASP A 25 -14.89 -8.84 7.07
N LEU A 26 -15.65 -7.87 7.58
CA LEU A 26 -15.09 -6.75 8.36
C LEU A 26 -14.31 -7.18 9.60
N ASP A 27 -14.71 -8.26 10.23
CA ASP A 27 -14.10 -8.81 11.45
C ASP A 27 -13.08 -9.92 11.18
N HIS A 28 -12.80 -10.21 9.90
CA HIS A 28 -11.86 -11.27 9.52
C HIS A 28 -10.44 -10.93 9.96
N GLU A 29 -9.75 -11.89 10.58
CA GLU A 29 -8.39 -11.71 11.13
C GLU A 29 -7.33 -11.34 10.08
N ASP A 30 -7.52 -11.72 8.82
CA ASP A 30 -6.63 -11.39 7.72
C ASP A 30 -6.72 -9.94 7.25
N ARG A 31 -7.72 -9.16 7.69
CA ARG A 31 -7.79 -7.75 7.31
C ARG A 31 -6.60 -6.97 7.87
N ASN A 32 -5.98 -6.16 7.03
CA ASN A 32 -4.93 -5.24 7.44
C ASN A 32 -5.44 -4.24 8.49
N GLU A 33 -6.68 -3.78 8.34
CA GLU A 33 -7.34 -2.92 9.31
C GLU A 33 -7.48 -3.61 10.68
N HIS A 34 -7.95 -4.85 10.72
CA HIS A 34 -8.11 -5.62 11.95
C HIS A 34 -6.76 -5.79 12.66
N GLN A 35 -5.75 -6.22 11.92
CA GLN A 35 -4.38 -6.35 12.44
C GLN A 35 -3.79 -5.01 12.88
N GLY A 36 -4.02 -3.96 12.09
CA GLY A 36 -3.55 -2.61 12.40
C GLY A 36 -4.14 -2.07 13.69
N ILE A 37 -5.45 -2.21 13.89
CA ILE A 37 -6.14 -1.79 15.12
C ILE A 37 -5.70 -2.64 16.32
N SER A 38 -5.49 -3.93 16.14
CA SER A 38 -4.96 -4.80 17.21
C SER A 38 -3.58 -4.33 17.70
N LEU A 39 -2.71 -3.90 16.80
CA LEU A 39 -1.36 -3.41 17.12
C LEU A 39 -1.32 -1.95 17.54
N PHE A 40 -2.30 -1.17 17.13
CA PHE A 40 -2.44 0.25 17.42
C PHE A 40 -3.91 0.62 17.59
N PRO A 41 -4.51 0.37 18.78
CA PRO A 41 -5.94 0.55 19.03
C PRO A 41 -6.48 1.95 18.75
N GLU A 42 -5.64 2.97 18.84
CA GLU A 42 -6.04 4.34 18.54
C GLU A 42 -6.47 4.54 17.09
N LEU A 43 -6.03 3.70 16.14
CA LEU A 43 -6.51 3.75 14.76
C LEU A 43 -8.03 3.61 14.64
N ALA A 44 -8.67 2.86 15.54
CA ALA A 44 -10.12 2.70 15.54
C ALA A 44 -10.88 4.03 15.72
N THR A 45 -10.26 4.99 16.40
CA THR A 45 -10.84 6.32 16.71
C THR A 45 -10.29 7.45 15.84
N ARG A 46 -9.33 7.16 14.97
CA ARG A 46 -8.72 8.14 14.06
C ARG A 46 -9.49 8.24 12.75
N SER A 47 -9.16 9.26 11.98
CA SER A 47 -9.66 9.40 10.60
C SER A 47 -9.01 8.33 9.71
N LEU A 48 -9.66 7.19 9.59
CA LEU A 48 -9.24 6.06 8.77
C LEU A 48 -10.17 5.94 7.56
N LEU A 49 -9.62 6.04 6.36
CA LEU A 49 -10.37 5.71 5.14
C LEU A 49 -10.37 4.19 4.97
N ARG A 50 -11.55 3.60 5.16
CA ARG A 50 -11.72 2.14 5.24
C ARG A 50 -12.11 1.56 3.89
N TYR A 51 -11.54 0.40 3.60
CA TYR A 51 -11.97 -0.41 2.47
C TYR A 51 -13.28 -1.15 2.80
N PRO A 52 -14.19 -1.31 1.82
CA PRO A 52 -15.37 -2.15 1.98
C PRO A 52 -14.98 -3.62 2.26
N ALA A 53 -15.96 -4.38 2.71
CA ALA A 53 -15.80 -5.80 3.00
C ALA A 53 -16.49 -6.67 1.94
N SER A 54 -16.38 -7.98 2.07
CA SER A 54 -16.92 -8.98 1.15
C SER A 54 -18.46 -9.15 1.21
N ASP A 55 -19.15 -8.32 1.97
CA ASP A 55 -20.61 -8.19 1.92
C ASP A 55 -21.11 -7.52 0.62
N THR A 56 -20.21 -7.06 -0.22
CA THR A 56 -20.45 -6.54 -1.57
C THR A 56 -19.63 -7.32 -2.61
N GLU A 57 -19.90 -7.08 -3.89
CA GLU A 57 -19.04 -7.58 -4.98
C GLU A 57 -17.73 -6.79 -5.04
N LEU A 58 -16.60 -7.44 -5.36
CA LEU A 58 -15.28 -6.82 -5.40
C LEU A 58 -15.23 -5.57 -6.28
N LEU A 59 -15.82 -5.62 -7.49
CA LEU A 59 -15.90 -4.46 -8.39
C LEU A 59 -16.78 -3.34 -7.84
N ALA A 60 -17.83 -3.67 -7.11
CA ALA A 60 -18.64 -2.66 -6.43
C ALA A 60 -17.84 -1.98 -5.32
N GLY A 61 -17.08 -2.74 -4.54
CA GLY A 61 -16.15 -2.24 -3.55
C GLY A 61 -15.08 -1.33 -4.16
N GLN A 62 -14.49 -1.74 -5.28
CA GLN A 62 -13.54 -0.92 -6.04
C GLN A 62 -14.17 0.41 -6.48
N ALA A 63 -15.37 0.37 -7.06
CA ALA A 63 -16.06 1.56 -7.54
C ALA A 63 -16.40 2.55 -6.39
N LEU A 64 -16.82 2.03 -5.22
CA LEU A 64 -17.06 2.84 -4.04
C LEU A 64 -15.79 3.57 -3.58
N MET A 65 -14.67 2.86 -3.51
CA MET A 65 -13.38 3.44 -3.12
C MET A 65 -12.86 4.46 -4.14
N ASN A 66 -12.97 4.17 -5.43
CA ASN A 66 -12.60 5.12 -6.48
C ASN A 66 -13.41 6.41 -6.40
N ARG A 67 -14.71 6.29 -6.13
CA ARG A 67 -15.58 7.46 -5.90
C ARG A 67 -15.16 8.24 -4.66
N ALA A 68 -14.88 7.58 -3.55
CA ALA A 68 -14.43 8.23 -2.32
C ALA A 68 -13.10 8.97 -2.52
N MET A 69 -12.14 8.35 -3.21
CA MET A 69 -10.87 8.96 -3.56
C MET A 69 -11.06 10.18 -4.48
N THR A 70 -11.91 10.06 -5.51
CA THR A 70 -12.18 11.16 -6.42
C THR A 70 -12.84 12.36 -5.73
N ILE A 71 -13.76 12.12 -4.80
CA ILE A 71 -14.39 13.19 -4.00
C ILE A 71 -13.36 13.87 -3.09
N SER A 72 -12.44 13.10 -2.51
CA SER A 72 -11.48 13.61 -1.54
C SER A 72 -10.27 14.31 -2.19
N TYR A 73 -9.84 13.86 -3.36
CA TYR A 73 -8.56 14.23 -3.98
C TYR A 73 -8.63 14.61 -5.45
N GLY A 74 -9.83 14.72 -6.02
CA GLY A 74 -10.03 15.11 -7.40
C GLY A 74 -10.01 13.98 -8.43
N GLY A 75 -10.23 14.36 -9.69
CA GLY A 75 -10.33 13.43 -10.81
C GLY A 75 -8.99 12.96 -11.38
N ALA A 76 -9.06 12.22 -12.49
CA ALA A 76 -7.91 11.62 -13.15
C ALA A 76 -6.87 12.64 -13.65
N GLU A 77 -7.32 13.82 -13.99
CA GLU A 77 -6.52 14.94 -14.54
C GLU A 77 -5.75 15.69 -13.44
N ASP A 78 -6.10 15.48 -12.17
CA ASP A 78 -5.49 16.21 -11.07
C ASP A 78 -4.07 15.69 -10.81
N THR A 79 -3.10 16.61 -10.81
CA THR A 79 -1.68 16.32 -10.53
C THR A 79 -1.29 16.57 -9.09
N ALA A 80 -2.24 16.97 -8.24
CA ALA A 80 -1.99 17.27 -6.84
C ALA A 80 -1.52 16.04 -6.05
N GLU A 81 -0.76 16.31 -5.01
CA GLU A 81 -0.39 15.27 -4.04
C GLU A 81 -1.63 14.76 -3.30
N VAL A 82 -1.64 13.48 -2.97
CA VAL A 82 -2.74 12.81 -2.27
C VAL A 82 -2.31 12.38 -0.88
N PHE A 83 -1.08 11.92 -0.75
CA PHE A 83 -0.51 11.46 0.50
C PHE A 83 0.77 12.22 0.85
N ASP A 84 0.91 12.65 2.10
CA ASP A 84 2.17 13.19 2.60
C ASP A 84 3.24 12.10 2.62
N LEU A 85 2.87 10.89 3.05
CA LEU A 85 3.75 9.74 3.19
C LEU A 85 3.03 8.43 2.87
N VAL A 86 3.65 7.61 2.06
CA VAL A 86 3.29 6.20 1.85
C VAL A 86 4.42 5.31 2.37
N ILE A 87 4.08 4.35 3.21
CA ILE A 87 5.01 3.34 3.72
C ILE A 87 4.63 1.99 3.15
N LEU A 88 5.54 1.35 2.43
CA LEU A 88 5.32 0.09 1.73
C LEU A 88 6.26 -1.00 2.21
N GLY A 89 5.71 -2.15 2.54
CA GLY A 89 6.46 -3.39 2.59
C GLY A 89 6.81 -3.86 1.16
N VAL A 90 7.83 -4.70 1.05
CA VAL A 90 8.28 -5.31 -0.21
C VAL A 90 8.09 -6.82 -0.13
N GLY A 91 7.41 -7.39 -1.12
CA GLY A 91 7.29 -8.84 -1.28
C GLY A 91 8.56 -9.48 -1.86
N PRO A 92 8.73 -10.81 -1.69
CA PRO A 92 9.90 -11.53 -2.22
C PRO A 92 9.93 -11.59 -3.75
N ASP A 93 8.80 -11.36 -4.41
CA ASP A 93 8.61 -11.26 -5.85
C ASP A 93 8.63 -9.80 -6.35
N GLY A 94 8.84 -8.83 -5.46
CA GLY A 94 8.87 -7.41 -5.77
C GLY A 94 7.50 -6.73 -5.80
N HIS A 95 6.43 -7.38 -5.31
CA HIS A 95 5.15 -6.71 -5.14
C HIS A 95 5.19 -5.66 -4.03
N VAL A 96 4.33 -4.66 -4.15
CA VAL A 96 4.04 -3.65 -3.13
C VAL A 96 2.53 -3.48 -3.02
N ALA A 97 1.99 -3.28 -1.82
CA ALA A 97 0.56 -3.35 -1.57
C ALA A 97 0.01 -4.68 -2.14
N SER A 98 -1.04 -4.65 -2.98
CA SER A 98 -1.46 -5.80 -3.78
C SER A 98 -1.26 -5.57 -5.28
N LEU A 99 -0.15 -4.92 -5.65
CA LEU A 99 0.31 -4.81 -7.04
C LEU A 99 1.38 -5.87 -7.29
N PHE A 100 1.01 -6.92 -8.03
CA PHE A 100 1.87 -8.08 -8.31
C PHE A 100 2.55 -7.97 -9.67
N PRO A 101 3.75 -8.59 -9.85
CA PRO A 101 4.41 -8.65 -11.14
C PRO A 101 3.51 -9.27 -12.21
N GLY A 102 3.42 -8.63 -13.38
CA GLY A 102 2.59 -9.10 -14.50
C GLY A 102 1.11 -8.80 -14.39
N HIS A 103 0.60 -8.37 -13.24
CA HIS A 103 -0.79 -7.96 -13.07
C HIS A 103 -1.00 -6.52 -13.53
N GLN A 104 -2.19 -6.25 -14.07
CA GLN A 104 -2.52 -4.91 -14.60
C GLN A 104 -3.13 -4.03 -13.52
N SER A 105 -2.77 -2.76 -13.55
CA SER A 105 -3.44 -1.69 -12.81
C SER A 105 -4.16 -0.78 -13.80
N ASN A 106 -5.46 -0.56 -13.60
CA ASN A 106 -6.35 0.09 -14.55
C ASN A 106 -6.27 1.63 -14.60
N GLY A 107 -5.29 2.24 -13.95
CA GLY A 107 -5.10 3.69 -13.96
C GLY A 107 -6.06 4.49 -13.07
N GLU A 108 -6.98 3.84 -12.37
CA GLU A 108 -7.84 4.45 -11.34
C GLU A 108 -7.09 4.62 -10.02
N TRP A 109 -7.74 5.17 -8.98
CA TRP A 109 -7.15 5.30 -7.64
C TRP A 109 -6.95 3.95 -6.97
N ILE A 110 -7.94 3.08 -7.13
CA ILE A 110 -7.98 1.73 -6.53
C ILE A 110 -8.06 0.70 -7.65
N THR A 111 -7.28 -0.34 -7.55
CA THR A 111 -7.36 -1.52 -8.41
C THR A 111 -7.90 -2.71 -7.61
N ALA A 112 -8.67 -3.56 -8.29
CA ALA A 112 -9.10 -4.86 -7.76
C ALA A 112 -8.09 -5.92 -8.18
N GLU A 113 -7.70 -6.76 -7.24
CA GLU A 113 -6.88 -7.95 -7.45
C GLU A 113 -7.74 -9.18 -7.16
N TRP A 114 -7.77 -10.11 -8.13
CA TRP A 114 -8.64 -11.29 -8.08
C TRP A 114 -7.89 -12.56 -7.72
N ASP A 115 -6.63 -12.60 -8.05
CA ASP A 115 -5.80 -13.81 -7.99
C ASP A 115 -4.45 -13.53 -7.34
N SER A 116 -4.51 -12.96 -6.14
CA SER A 116 -3.32 -12.78 -5.32
C SER A 116 -2.64 -14.14 -5.07
N PRO A 117 -1.32 -14.23 -5.23
CA PRO A 117 -0.58 -15.48 -5.02
C PRO A 117 -0.63 -16.00 -3.57
N LYS A 118 -1.17 -15.20 -2.66
CA LYS A 118 -1.37 -15.57 -1.26
C LYS A 118 -2.83 -15.37 -0.86
N PRO A 119 -3.46 -16.36 -0.20
CA PRO A 119 -4.81 -16.18 0.33
C PRO A 119 -4.88 -15.01 1.33
N PRO A 120 -6.01 -14.34 1.45
CA PRO A 120 -7.16 -14.34 0.53
C PRO A 120 -6.78 -13.82 -0.86
N SER A 121 -7.38 -14.38 -1.92
CA SER A 121 -7.04 -14.04 -3.32
C SER A 121 -7.56 -12.68 -3.75
N GLU A 122 -8.76 -12.33 -3.30
CA GLU A 122 -9.40 -11.05 -3.65
C GLU A 122 -8.92 -9.93 -2.76
N ARG A 123 -8.55 -8.80 -3.37
CA ARG A 123 -8.03 -7.63 -2.67
C ARG A 123 -8.41 -6.35 -3.37
N LEU A 124 -8.45 -5.27 -2.59
CA LEU A 124 -8.48 -3.91 -3.10
C LEU A 124 -7.16 -3.23 -2.74
N SER A 125 -6.53 -2.56 -3.70
CA SER A 125 -5.22 -1.95 -3.53
C SER A 125 -5.18 -0.53 -4.07
N LEU A 126 -4.40 0.34 -3.43
CA LEU A 126 -3.94 1.56 -4.08
C LEU A 126 -3.23 1.20 -5.37
N SER A 127 -3.57 1.87 -6.46
CA SER A 127 -2.94 1.70 -7.76
C SER A 127 -1.60 2.43 -7.83
N TYR A 128 -0.82 2.20 -8.89
CA TYR A 128 0.39 3.00 -9.17
C TYR A 128 0.09 4.48 -9.24
N ARG A 129 -1.06 4.85 -9.82
CA ARG A 129 -1.51 6.24 -9.87
C ARG A 129 -1.64 6.84 -8.48
N ALA A 130 -2.28 6.15 -7.55
CA ALA A 130 -2.46 6.61 -6.19
C ALA A 130 -1.13 6.70 -5.44
N LEU A 131 -0.33 5.62 -5.49
CA LEU A 131 0.94 5.54 -4.79
C LEU A 131 1.93 6.61 -5.26
N ASN A 132 1.99 6.89 -6.57
CA ASN A 132 2.87 7.89 -7.16
C ASN A 132 2.40 9.35 -6.96
N ARG A 133 1.32 9.55 -6.21
CA ARG A 133 0.85 10.86 -5.73
C ARG A 133 1.21 11.11 -4.26
N ALA A 134 2.07 10.30 -3.70
CA ALA A 134 2.65 10.54 -2.39
C ALA A 134 3.83 11.52 -2.50
N ASN A 135 3.95 12.47 -1.58
CA ASN A 135 5.14 13.31 -1.48
C ASN A 135 6.36 12.47 -1.21
N GLN A 136 6.26 11.58 -0.23
CA GLN A 136 7.33 10.67 0.14
C GLN A 136 6.85 9.22 0.07
N VAL A 137 7.70 8.37 -0.47
CA VAL A 137 7.53 6.91 -0.44
C VAL A 137 8.67 6.29 0.36
N TRP A 138 8.33 5.50 1.35
CA TRP A 138 9.28 4.74 2.16
C TRP A 138 9.06 3.25 1.94
N PHE A 139 10.07 2.59 1.39
CA PHE A 139 10.10 1.14 1.31
C PHE A 139 10.75 0.56 2.56
N LEU A 140 10.06 -0.37 3.20
CA LEU A 140 10.57 -1.13 4.33
C LEU A 140 10.79 -2.58 3.87
N ALA A 141 12.03 -3.01 3.77
CA ALA A 141 12.37 -4.36 3.34
C ALA A 141 13.35 -5.01 4.32
N SER A 142 13.11 -6.29 4.63
CA SER A 142 13.94 -7.07 5.53
C SER A 142 14.14 -8.49 5.01
N GLY A 143 15.32 -9.05 5.28
CA GLY A 143 15.72 -10.43 4.98
C GLY A 143 16.39 -10.59 3.61
N ALA A 144 17.50 -11.29 3.57
CA ALA A 144 18.31 -11.58 2.39
C ALA A 144 17.53 -12.11 1.16
N PRO A 145 16.44 -12.91 1.30
CA PRO A 145 15.67 -13.38 0.12
C PRO A 145 15.10 -12.29 -0.77
N LYS A 146 15.03 -11.04 -0.30
CA LYS A 146 14.55 -9.90 -1.10
C LYS A 146 15.67 -9.15 -1.83
N ALA A 147 16.94 -9.50 -1.62
CA ALA A 147 18.08 -8.78 -2.19
C ALA A 147 17.99 -8.70 -3.72
N ALA A 148 17.65 -9.78 -4.39
CA ALA A 148 17.57 -9.80 -5.85
C ALA A 148 16.53 -8.81 -6.40
N VAL A 149 15.33 -8.74 -5.84
CA VAL A 149 14.27 -7.83 -6.31
C VAL A 149 14.55 -6.38 -5.93
N VAL A 150 15.12 -6.15 -4.74
CA VAL A 150 15.52 -4.79 -4.30
C VAL A 150 16.69 -4.30 -5.13
N GLY A 151 17.73 -5.11 -5.34
CA GLY A 151 18.87 -4.78 -6.20
C GLY A 151 18.42 -4.45 -7.63
N SER A 152 17.55 -5.28 -8.23
CA SER A 152 17.01 -5.00 -9.57
C SER A 152 16.29 -3.65 -9.62
N ALA A 153 15.53 -3.29 -8.58
CA ALA A 153 14.80 -2.02 -8.56
C ALA A 153 15.72 -0.80 -8.37
N LEU A 154 16.88 -0.98 -7.71
CA LEU A 154 17.83 0.10 -7.47
C LEU A 154 18.76 0.31 -8.66
N ASP A 155 19.19 -0.76 -9.33
CA ASP A 155 20.29 -0.75 -10.30
C ASP A 155 19.82 -0.78 -11.76
N ASP A 156 18.63 -1.37 -12.03
CA ASP A 156 18.10 -1.46 -13.40
C ASP A 156 17.01 -0.41 -13.65
N PRO A 157 17.30 0.62 -14.48
CA PRO A 157 16.32 1.64 -14.83
C PRO A 157 15.13 1.09 -15.64
N ASN A 158 15.25 -0.11 -16.20
CA ASN A 158 14.18 -0.78 -16.94
C ASN A 158 13.47 -1.85 -16.11
N CYS A 159 13.67 -1.89 -14.80
CA CYS A 159 13.02 -2.85 -13.92
C CYS A 159 11.50 -2.71 -13.97
N GLU A 160 10.83 -3.77 -14.38
CA GLU A 160 9.36 -3.83 -14.51
C GLU A 160 8.64 -4.30 -13.24
N LEU A 161 9.38 -4.57 -12.16
CA LEU A 161 8.79 -4.98 -10.88
C LEU A 161 7.95 -3.85 -10.27
N PRO A 162 6.86 -4.18 -9.57
CA PRO A 162 6.00 -3.18 -8.94
C PRO A 162 6.74 -2.19 -8.04
N LEU A 163 7.69 -2.65 -7.23
CA LEU A 163 8.47 -1.79 -6.35
C LEU A 163 9.30 -0.72 -7.11
N ALA A 164 9.71 -1.01 -8.36
CA ALA A 164 10.47 -0.06 -9.19
C ALA A 164 9.57 1.02 -9.82
N LYS A 165 8.27 0.73 -9.96
CA LYS A 165 7.27 1.63 -10.57
C LYS A 165 6.70 2.65 -9.60
N VAL A 166 6.96 2.51 -8.31
CA VAL A 166 6.42 3.41 -7.28
C VAL A 166 7.51 4.39 -6.83
N LYS A 167 7.20 5.69 -6.94
CA LYS A 167 8.11 6.78 -6.58
C LYS A 167 7.34 7.93 -5.93
N GLY A 168 7.93 8.51 -4.91
CA GLY A 168 7.42 9.74 -4.30
C GLY A 168 7.68 10.97 -5.18
N LEU A 169 6.79 11.94 -5.13
CA LEU A 169 6.93 13.21 -5.87
C LEU A 169 8.16 14.00 -5.44
N GLN A 170 8.52 13.96 -4.15
CA GLN A 170 9.68 14.64 -3.60
C GLN A 170 10.83 13.68 -3.30
N SER A 171 10.54 12.52 -2.70
CA SER A 171 11.58 11.55 -2.34
C SER A 171 11.07 10.13 -2.27
N THR A 172 11.98 9.20 -2.54
CA THR A 172 11.79 7.76 -2.30
C THR A 172 12.95 7.27 -1.45
N SER A 173 12.66 6.68 -0.30
CA SER A 173 13.65 6.19 0.65
C SER A 173 13.51 4.70 0.87
N TRP A 174 14.64 4.02 1.02
CA TRP A 174 14.72 2.60 1.28
C TRP A 174 15.27 2.35 2.69
N TYR A 175 14.51 1.68 3.51
CA TYR A 175 14.90 1.25 4.85
C TYR A 175 15.07 -0.26 4.84
N LEU A 176 16.32 -0.67 4.86
CA LEU A 176 16.73 -2.06 4.76
C LEU A 176 17.31 -2.53 6.09
N ASP A 177 17.04 -3.75 6.49
CA ASP A 177 17.77 -4.34 7.59
C ASP A 177 19.20 -4.73 7.17
N LYS A 178 20.02 -5.08 8.17
CA LYS A 178 21.43 -5.39 7.91
C LYS A 178 21.59 -6.64 7.03
N GLU A 179 20.75 -7.65 7.24
CA GLU A 179 20.82 -8.90 6.49
C GLU A 179 20.55 -8.67 4.98
N LEU A 180 19.54 -7.86 4.66
CA LEU A 180 19.23 -7.50 3.29
C LEU A 180 20.32 -6.60 2.68
N SER A 181 20.78 -5.61 3.46
CA SER A 181 21.82 -4.67 3.00
C SER A 181 23.16 -5.38 2.72
N ASP A 182 23.53 -6.37 3.54
CA ASP A 182 24.77 -7.14 3.32
C ASP A 182 24.65 -8.08 2.10
N ALA A 183 23.44 -8.38 1.62
CA ALA A 183 23.18 -9.27 0.50
C ALA A 183 22.96 -8.52 -0.85
N LEU A 184 22.93 -7.18 -0.85
CA LEU A 184 22.89 -6.33 -2.04
C LEU A 184 24.31 -6.16 -2.61
#